data_d2ea46e0010cefe84c06722daf3c7189
#
_entry.id   d2ea46e0010cefe84c06722daf3c7189
#
_cell.length_a   1.000
_cell.length_b   1.000
_cell.length_c   1.000
_cell.angle_alpha   90.00
_cell.angle_beta   90.00
_cell.angle_gamma   90.00
#
_symmetry.space_group_name_H-M   'P 1'
#
loop_
_entity.id
_entity.type
_entity.pdbx_description
1 polymer ?
#
loop_
_entity_poly.entity_id
_entity_poly.type
_entity_poly.pdbx_seq_one_letter_code
_entity_poly.pdbx_strand_id
1 'polypeptide(L)'
;MRIPPQNIFSFTSPPPALESAQINPNGNIYSAIMITVTSYSAAIVMCFITMLCWGSWANTQKMVKGNWPFPLFYWDYSIGVLAFSLLLALTAGSLGSGGRPFLQDLGQADWKWLASAFIGGAVFNLANILLVAAIEIAGLAVAFPVGIGLALALGVVTTYLATGEGNVPMLAAGVALICAAIVLDAVAYGRLGGKKSSTAKGVLISVAAGVLMGFFYSFVAKSMAAAEPSGALESGKLTPYTAVVLFSAGLILSNFIFNTFMMRKPLAGRPSTFSEYFGGSAKTHAIGILGGVIWSCGMNFNILAAPAADPALAYGLGQGATMVSALWGVFVWKEFAGAPKGTNKLIALMFAFFAAGLGVLVASKL
;
A
#
# COMPACT_ATOMS: atom_id res chain seq x y z
N MET A 1 24.68 25.98 -66.27
CA MET A 1 23.99 25.10 -65.33
C MET A 1 24.74 25.18 -63.97
N ARG A 2 24.23 25.96 -63.02
CA ARG A 2 24.87 26.15 -61.71
C ARG A 2 24.00 25.44 -60.68
N ILE A 3 24.57 24.51 -59.95
CA ILE A 3 23.99 23.80 -58.82
C ILE A 3 24.15 24.70 -57.57
N PRO A 4 23.10 24.99 -56.77
CA PRO A 4 23.26 25.72 -55.52
C PRO A 4 23.71 24.77 -54.41
N PRO A 5 24.46 25.26 -53.40
CA PRO A 5 24.98 24.44 -52.31
C PRO A 5 23.88 24.05 -51.32
N GLN A 6 23.91 22.78 -50.90
CA GLN A 6 23.10 22.25 -49.78
C GLN A 6 23.63 22.80 -48.47
N ASN A 7 22.77 23.46 -47.71
CA ASN A 7 23.02 23.78 -46.29
C ASN A 7 22.81 22.54 -45.43
N ILE A 8 23.91 21.97 -44.94
CA ILE A 8 23.95 21.00 -43.87
C ILE A 8 24.09 21.79 -42.54
N PHE A 9 23.36 21.34 -41.52
CA PHE A 9 23.26 21.87 -40.15
C PHE A 9 22.29 23.02 -39.87
N SER A 10 21.11 22.64 -39.42
CA SER A 10 20.44 23.36 -38.34
C SER A 10 19.73 22.37 -37.42
N PHE A 11 20.45 21.88 -36.42
CA PHE A 11 19.88 21.36 -35.20
C PHE A 11 19.62 22.55 -34.27
N THR A 12 18.39 23.00 -34.17
CA THR A 12 17.89 23.74 -33.00
C THR A 12 16.42 23.36 -32.84
N SER A 13 16.18 22.23 -32.16
CA SER A 13 14.97 22.08 -31.38
C SER A 13 15.01 23.11 -30.24
N PRO A 14 13.98 23.91 -30.04
CA PRO A 14 13.93 24.79 -28.88
C PRO A 14 13.91 23.94 -27.62
N PRO A 15 14.52 24.42 -26.50
CA PRO A 15 14.39 23.76 -25.20
C PRO A 15 12.89 23.67 -24.83
N PRO A 16 12.47 22.63 -24.07
CA PRO A 16 11.08 22.52 -23.67
C PRO A 16 10.69 23.78 -22.92
N ALA A 17 9.62 24.40 -23.38
CA ALA A 17 9.11 25.65 -22.88
C ALA A 17 8.94 25.58 -21.37
N LEU A 18 9.51 26.57 -20.67
CA LEU A 18 9.14 27.01 -19.33
C LEU A 18 7.70 27.54 -19.40
N GLU A 19 6.72 26.65 -19.47
CA GLU A 19 5.32 27.01 -19.54
C GLU A 19 4.66 26.77 -18.21
N SER A 20 4.06 27.86 -17.73
CA SER A 20 3.15 28.04 -16.58
C SER A 20 3.75 28.24 -15.19
N ALA A 21 4.58 29.28 -15.04
CA ALA A 21 4.51 30.03 -13.79
C ALA A 21 3.19 30.85 -13.83
N GLN A 22 2.15 30.42 -13.15
CA GLN A 22 0.98 31.26 -12.95
C GLN A 22 1.36 32.46 -12.07
N ILE A 23 1.41 33.63 -12.67
CA ILE A 23 1.60 34.89 -11.97
C ILE A 23 0.27 35.27 -11.36
N ASN A 24 0.19 35.27 -10.01
CA ASN A 24 -0.91 35.85 -9.27
C ASN A 24 -1.00 37.36 -9.58
N PRO A 25 -2.22 38.01 -9.56
CA PRO A 25 -2.40 39.44 -9.77
C PRO A 25 -1.53 40.36 -8.90
N ASN A 26 -0.90 39.82 -7.88
CA ASN A 26 0.02 40.54 -6.97
C ASN A 26 1.51 40.34 -7.27
N GLY A 27 1.88 39.75 -8.42
CA GLY A 27 3.27 39.67 -8.88
C GLY A 27 4.18 38.69 -8.14
N ASN A 28 3.65 37.87 -7.24
CA ASN A 28 4.43 36.86 -6.53
C ASN A 28 4.48 35.53 -7.29
N ILE A 29 5.67 35.10 -7.66
CA ILE A 29 5.94 33.78 -8.21
C ILE A 29 5.92 32.79 -7.05
N TYR A 30 4.75 32.16 -6.78
CA TYR A 30 4.70 30.99 -5.92
C TYR A 30 4.86 29.74 -6.79
N SER A 31 6.09 29.31 -6.95
CA SER A 31 6.43 27.99 -7.47
C SER A 31 6.44 26.96 -6.33
N ALA A 32 5.32 26.82 -5.61
CA ALA A 32 5.16 25.75 -4.63
C ALA A 32 4.32 24.64 -5.28
N ILE A 33 4.97 23.58 -5.73
CA ILE A 33 4.38 22.56 -6.57
C ILE A 33 4.84 21.20 -6.05
N MET A 34 3.97 20.17 -6.08
CA MET A 34 4.29 18.84 -5.58
C MET A 34 5.20 18.05 -6.56
N ILE A 35 5.87 17.03 -6.05
CA ILE A 35 6.59 16.05 -6.87
C ILE A 35 5.56 15.08 -7.45
N THR A 36 5.50 14.96 -8.78
CA THR A 36 4.59 14.07 -9.52
C THR A 36 5.36 12.95 -10.22
N VAL A 37 4.72 11.79 -10.37
CA VAL A 37 5.27 10.65 -11.11
C VAL A 37 4.51 10.54 -12.43
N THR A 38 5.21 10.81 -13.54
CA THR A 38 4.63 10.77 -14.89
C THR A 38 5.15 9.62 -15.74
N SER A 39 6.27 9.00 -15.34
CA SER A 39 6.87 7.88 -16.06
C SER A 39 6.34 6.54 -15.55
N TYR A 40 5.87 5.69 -16.47
CA TYR A 40 5.46 4.31 -16.16
C TYR A 40 6.58 3.53 -15.49
N SER A 41 7.81 3.59 -16.00
CA SER A 41 8.95 2.88 -15.43
C SER A 41 9.23 3.32 -13.98
N ALA A 42 9.14 4.64 -13.70
CA ALA A 42 9.28 5.16 -12.33
C ALA A 42 8.16 4.66 -11.41
N ALA A 43 6.91 4.64 -11.92
CA ALA A 43 5.76 4.11 -11.18
C ALA A 43 5.94 2.62 -10.84
N ILE A 44 6.43 1.80 -11.77
CA ILE A 44 6.72 0.38 -11.50
C ILE A 44 7.81 0.22 -10.44
N VAL A 45 8.90 1.00 -10.50
CA VAL A 45 9.94 0.98 -9.46
C VAL A 45 9.34 1.33 -8.10
N MET A 46 8.46 2.34 -8.01
CA MET A 46 7.77 2.70 -6.77
C MET A 46 6.86 1.58 -6.28
N CYS A 47 6.17 0.86 -7.15
CA CYS A 47 5.39 -0.33 -6.78
C CYS A 47 6.28 -1.45 -6.22
N PHE A 48 7.48 -1.66 -6.76
CA PHE A 48 8.45 -2.61 -6.18
C PHE A 48 8.95 -2.17 -4.79
N ILE A 49 9.21 -0.87 -4.60
CA ILE A 49 9.54 -0.34 -3.26
C ILE A 49 8.36 -0.54 -2.31
N THR A 50 7.13 -0.33 -2.78
CA THR A 50 5.91 -0.65 -2.02
C THR A 50 5.89 -2.10 -1.55
N MET A 51 6.18 -3.05 -2.46
CA MET A 51 6.25 -4.48 -2.11
C MET A 51 7.27 -4.75 -1.00
N LEU A 52 8.48 -4.15 -1.10
CA LEU A 52 9.51 -4.27 -0.07
C LEU A 52 9.03 -3.71 1.27
N CYS A 53 8.41 -2.54 1.27
CA CYS A 53 7.90 -1.90 2.48
C CYS A 53 6.76 -2.71 3.12
N TRP A 54 5.73 -3.05 2.32
CA TRP A 54 4.57 -3.78 2.83
C TRP A 54 4.88 -5.22 3.25
N GLY A 55 5.86 -5.86 2.60
CA GLY A 55 6.32 -7.20 2.99
C GLY A 55 7.30 -7.21 4.17
N SER A 56 7.81 -6.05 4.58
CA SER A 56 8.86 -5.98 5.62
C SER A 56 8.39 -5.39 6.94
N TRP A 57 7.40 -4.49 6.97
CA TRP A 57 7.01 -3.75 8.17
C TRP A 57 6.66 -4.63 9.37
N ALA A 58 5.99 -5.75 9.14
CA ALA A 58 5.58 -6.66 10.21
C ALA A 58 6.76 -7.32 10.95
N ASN A 59 7.96 -7.36 10.32
CA ASN A 59 9.15 -7.87 10.99
C ASN A 59 9.62 -6.96 12.13
N THR A 60 9.24 -5.68 12.13
CA THR A 60 9.53 -4.77 13.25
C THR A 60 8.85 -5.23 14.55
N GLN A 61 7.65 -5.83 14.47
CA GLN A 61 7.02 -6.42 15.65
C GLN A 61 7.85 -7.57 16.24
N LYS A 62 8.50 -8.39 15.40
CA LYS A 62 9.41 -9.46 15.86
C LYS A 62 10.68 -8.92 16.55
N MET A 63 11.02 -7.65 16.30
CA MET A 63 12.18 -7.00 16.94
C MET A 63 11.88 -6.48 18.35
N VAL A 64 10.60 -6.36 18.70
CA VAL A 64 10.19 -5.92 20.05
C VAL A 64 10.47 -7.05 21.03
N LYS A 65 11.20 -6.73 22.12
CA LYS A 65 11.52 -7.68 23.16
C LYS A 65 10.36 -7.83 24.15
N GLY A 66 10.16 -9.06 24.67
CA GLY A 66 9.13 -9.35 25.67
C GLY A 66 7.77 -9.66 25.04
N ASN A 67 6.76 -9.81 25.91
CA ASN A 67 5.39 -10.11 25.49
C ASN A 67 4.60 -8.82 25.25
N TRP A 68 4.95 -8.08 24.18
CA TRP A 68 4.25 -6.84 23.76
C TRP A 68 3.12 -7.20 22.82
N PRO A 69 1.84 -7.11 23.24
CA PRO A 69 0.70 -7.48 22.41
C PRO A 69 0.58 -6.62 21.16
N PHE A 70 0.07 -7.21 20.07
CA PHE A 70 -0.15 -6.50 18.81
C PHE A 70 -0.96 -5.19 18.97
N PRO A 71 -2.07 -5.13 19.77
CA PRO A 71 -2.80 -3.86 19.92
C PRO A 71 -1.97 -2.72 20.50
N LEU A 72 -0.98 -2.99 21.35
CA LEU A 72 -0.08 -1.96 21.87
C LEU A 72 0.91 -1.49 20.80
N PHE A 73 1.53 -2.42 20.07
CA PHE A 73 2.40 -2.13 18.93
C PHE A 73 1.65 -1.31 17.86
N TYR A 74 0.38 -1.60 17.65
CA TYR A 74 -0.42 -1.01 16.59
C TYR A 74 -0.75 0.47 16.82
N TRP A 75 -0.72 0.97 18.07
CA TRP A 75 -0.78 2.40 18.35
C TRP A 75 0.43 3.13 17.79
N ASP A 76 1.62 2.64 18.10
CA ASP A 76 2.87 3.22 17.60
C ASP A 76 2.96 3.15 16.07
N TYR A 77 2.57 2.01 15.50
CA TYR A 77 2.45 1.83 14.05
C TYR A 77 1.55 2.90 13.42
N SER A 78 0.38 3.15 13.98
CA SER A 78 -0.57 4.13 13.47
C SER A 78 -0.03 5.56 13.53
N ILE A 79 0.71 5.89 14.61
CA ILE A 79 1.42 7.16 14.75
C ILE A 79 2.48 7.30 13.66
N GLY A 80 3.28 6.25 13.43
CA GLY A 80 4.29 6.23 12.39
C GLY A 80 3.70 6.42 10.99
N VAL A 81 2.56 5.79 10.70
CA VAL A 81 1.83 5.95 9.42
C VAL A 81 1.42 7.40 9.20
N LEU A 82 0.79 8.04 10.18
CA LEU A 82 0.34 9.42 10.04
C LEU A 82 1.53 10.40 9.97
N ALA A 83 2.53 10.23 10.85
CA ALA A 83 3.68 11.13 10.90
C ALA A 83 4.46 11.16 9.57
N PHE A 84 4.70 9.99 8.97
CA PHE A 84 5.40 9.91 7.69
C PHE A 84 4.57 10.44 6.53
N SER A 85 3.26 10.20 6.51
CA SER A 85 2.35 10.75 5.50
C SER A 85 2.31 12.28 5.56
N LEU A 86 2.24 12.86 6.77
CA LEU A 86 2.31 14.31 6.97
C LEU A 86 3.67 14.88 6.56
N LEU A 87 4.77 14.21 6.91
CA LEU A 87 6.11 14.62 6.49
C LEU A 87 6.19 14.72 4.96
N LEU A 88 5.74 13.70 4.24
CA LEU A 88 5.76 13.71 2.77
C LEU A 88 4.82 14.76 2.19
N ALA A 89 3.63 14.95 2.75
CA ALA A 89 2.69 15.95 2.27
C ALA A 89 3.22 17.38 2.44
N LEU A 90 3.88 17.67 3.57
CA LEU A 90 4.46 18.98 3.86
C LEU A 90 5.79 19.24 3.14
N THR A 91 6.47 18.19 2.66
CA THR A 91 7.72 18.30 1.90
C THR A 91 7.47 18.03 0.41
N ALA A 92 7.55 16.78 -0.06
CA ALA A 92 7.41 16.42 -1.45
C ALA A 92 6.04 16.79 -2.05
N GLY A 93 4.98 16.80 -1.24
CA GLY A 93 3.62 17.22 -1.62
C GLY A 93 3.40 18.73 -1.60
N SER A 94 4.44 19.54 -1.24
CA SER A 94 4.34 21.00 -1.16
C SER A 94 5.55 21.73 -1.75
N LEU A 95 6.63 21.01 -2.10
CA LEU A 95 7.91 21.54 -2.56
C LEU A 95 8.29 20.84 -3.88
N GLY A 96 7.74 21.24 -5.00
CA GLY A 96 8.01 20.59 -6.29
C GLY A 96 7.60 21.49 -7.46
N SER A 97 7.41 20.90 -8.65
CA SER A 97 7.15 21.65 -9.90
C SER A 97 5.82 21.29 -10.60
N GLY A 98 4.91 20.53 -9.97
CA GLY A 98 3.62 20.13 -10.56
C GLY A 98 2.48 19.96 -9.54
N GLY A 99 1.24 20.12 -9.96
CA GLY A 99 0.07 19.84 -9.15
C GLY A 99 -0.33 20.94 -8.14
N ARG A 100 -1.03 20.57 -7.07
CA ARG A 100 -1.47 21.46 -6.00
C ARG A 100 -0.75 21.16 -4.69
N PRO A 101 -0.16 22.16 -3.98
CA PRO A 101 0.44 21.98 -2.66
C PRO A 101 -0.58 21.44 -1.64
N PHE A 102 -0.10 20.65 -0.69
CA PHE A 102 -0.95 19.93 0.29
C PHE A 102 -2.02 20.80 0.97
N LEU A 103 -1.64 21.97 1.53
CA LEU A 103 -2.61 22.82 2.24
C LEU A 103 -3.64 23.47 1.30
N GLN A 104 -3.22 23.84 0.09
CA GLN A 104 -4.13 24.36 -0.93
C GLN A 104 -5.08 23.25 -1.41
N ASP A 105 -4.55 22.04 -1.62
CA ASP A 105 -5.34 20.90 -2.04
C ASP A 105 -6.38 20.51 -0.98
N LEU A 106 -5.98 20.48 0.29
CA LEU A 106 -6.89 20.24 1.41
C LEU A 106 -8.01 21.29 1.50
N GLY A 107 -7.69 22.58 1.24
CA GLY A 107 -8.64 23.68 1.34
C GLY A 107 -9.66 23.74 0.20
N GLN A 108 -9.34 23.21 -1.00
CA GLN A 108 -10.26 23.20 -2.15
C GLN A 108 -11.08 21.91 -2.26
N ALA A 109 -10.74 20.88 -1.47
CA ALA A 109 -11.30 19.54 -1.62
C ALA A 109 -12.77 19.47 -1.16
N ASP A 110 -13.60 18.83 -1.96
CA ASP A 110 -14.99 18.52 -1.59
C ASP A 110 -15.03 17.53 -0.41
N TRP A 111 -15.96 17.78 0.52
CA TRP A 111 -16.16 16.91 1.69
C TRP A 111 -16.32 15.43 1.34
N LYS A 112 -17.01 15.11 0.25
CA LYS A 112 -17.23 13.72 -0.18
C LYS A 112 -15.91 12.96 -0.45
N TRP A 113 -14.89 13.64 -0.98
CA TRP A 113 -13.61 13.03 -1.30
C TRP A 113 -12.68 12.98 -0.09
N LEU A 114 -12.74 14.01 0.78
CA LEU A 114 -12.08 13.94 2.10
C LEU A 114 -12.62 12.75 2.90
N ALA A 115 -13.94 12.59 2.96
CA ALA A 115 -14.59 11.48 3.64
C ALA A 115 -14.25 10.12 2.99
N SER A 116 -14.16 10.04 1.65
CA SER A 116 -13.81 8.80 0.95
C SER A 116 -12.42 8.31 1.36
N ALA A 117 -11.39 9.17 1.28
CA ALA A 117 -10.03 8.80 1.69
C ALA A 117 -9.96 8.42 3.18
N PHE A 118 -10.63 9.17 4.05
CA PHE A 118 -10.73 8.90 5.48
C PHE A 118 -11.38 7.54 5.78
N ILE A 119 -12.53 7.24 5.14
CA ILE A 119 -13.22 5.96 5.26
C ILE A 119 -12.33 4.82 4.76
N GLY A 120 -11.59 5.02 3.67
CA GLY A 120 -10.58 4.06 3.20
C GLY A 120 -9.60 3.68 4.31
N GLY A 121 -9.11 4.67 5.08
CA GLY A 121 -8.23 4.44 6.23
C GLY A 121 -8.89 3.69 7.38
N ALA A 122 -10.14 4.02 7.71
CA ALA A 122 -10.88 3.33 8.76
C ALA A 122 -11.22 1.87 8.38
N VAL A 123 -11.58 1.63 7.12
CA VAL A 123 -11.84 0.28 6.58
C VAL A 123 -10.56 -0.56 6.59
N PHE A 124 -9.44 0.01 6.13
CA PHE A 124 -8.13 -0.65 6.20
C PHE A 124 -7.76 -1.00 7.64
N ASN A 125 -7.94 -0.08 8.58
CA ASN A 125 -7.63 -0.29 9.99
C ASN A 125 -8.36 -1.52 10.55
N LEU A 126 -9.68 -1.57 10.37
CA LEU A 126 -10.48 -2.72 10.80
C LEU A 126 -10.03 -4.02 10.11
N ALA A 127 -9.80 -3.96 8.80
CA ALA A 127 -9.34 -5.10 8.01
C ALA A 127 -8.02 -5.66 8.54
N ASN A 128 -7.04 -4.78 8.82
CA ASN A 128 -5.71 -5.18 9.28
C ASN A 128 -5.75 -5.80 10.69
N ILE A 129 -6.52 -5.20 11.59
CA ILE A 129 -6.75 -5.74 12.95
C ILE A 129 -7.39 -7.15 12.88
N LEU A 130 -8.42 -7.33 12.04
CA LEU A 130 -9.07 -8.61 11.86
C LEU A 130 -8.15 -9.65 11.23
N LEU A 131 -7.33 -9.26 10.25
CA LEU A 131 -6.37 -10.15 9.60
C LEU A 131 -5.34 -10.69 10.60
N VAL A 132 -4.78 -9.83 11.45
CA VAL A 132 -3.84 -10.27 12.49
C VAL A 132 -4.52 -11.21 13.48
N ALA A 133 -5.74 -10.91 13.92
CA ALA A 133 -6.51 -11.80 14.78
C ALA A 133 -6.82 -13.15 14.09
N ALA A 134 -7.13 -13.15 12.80
CA ALA A 134 -7.35 -14.37 12.03
C ALA A 134 -6.09 -15.24 11.95
N ILE A 135 -4.92 -14.62 11.74
CA ILE A 135 -3.62 -15.32 11.73
C ILE A 135 -3.33 -15.94 13.11
N GLU A 136 -3.65 -15.23 14.17
CA GLU A 136 -3.45 -15.75 15.52
C GLU A 136 -4.37 -16.93 15.85
N ILE A 137 -5.62 -16.93 15.36
CA ILE A 137 -6.63 -17.98 15.60
C ILE A 137 -6.41 -19.20 14.68
N ALA A 138 -6.35 -18.98 13.36
CA ALA A 138 -6.34 -20.04 12.35
C ALA A 138 -4.94 -20.39 11.81
N GLY A 139 -3.94 -19.52 12.10
CA GLY A 139 -2.58 -19.64 11.55
C GLY A 139 -2.47 -19.06 10.14
N LEU A 140 -1.23 -18.82 9.73
CA LEU A 140 -0.91 -18.24 8.41
C LEU A 140 -1.41 -19.10 7.25
N ALA A 141 -1.30 -20.43 7.38
CA ALA A 141 -1.73 -21.39 6.34
C ALA A 141 -3.22 -21.28 5.94
N VAL A 142 -4.06 -20.72 6.78
CA VAL A 142 -5.49 -20.53 6.52
C VAL A 142 -5.83 -19.06 6.31
N ALA A 143 -5.34 -18.18 7.20
CA ALA A 143 -5.70 -16.78 7.20
C ALA A 143 -5.17 -16.03 5.96
N PHE A 144 -3.98 -16.39 5.48
CA PHE A 144 -3.36 -15.72 4.34
C PHE A 144 -4.08 -15.99 3.01
N PRO A 145 -4.30 -17.23 2.55
CA PRO A 145 -4.98 -17.44 1.27
C PRO A 145 -6.41 -16.91 1.29
N VAL A 146 -7.12 -17.06 2.41
CA VAL A 146 -8.49 -16.55 2.52
C VAL A 146 -8.51 -15.03 2.63
N GLY A 147 -7.71 -14.43 3.53
CA GLY A 147 -7.70 -12.98 3.77
C GLY A 147 -7.01 -12.21 2.65
N ILE A 148 -5.73 -12.50 2.39
CA ILE A 148 -4.93 -11.74 1.42
C ILE A 148 -5.27 -12.10 -0.03
N GLY A 149 -5.55 -13.38 -0.33
CA GLY A 149 -5.99 -13.79 -1.66
C GLY A 149 -7.33 -13.13 -2.05
N LEU A 150 -8.28 -13.10 -1.12
CA LEU A 150 -9.56 -12.41 -1.33
C LEU A 150 -9.37 -10.88 -1.43
N ALA A 151 -8.51 -10.30 -0.59
CA ALA A 151 -8.16 -8.88 -0.64
C ALA A 151 -7.57 -8.49 -2.00
N LEU A 152 -6.64 -9.28 -2.53
CA LEU A 152 -6.05 -9.05 -3.85
C LEU A 152 -7.12 -9.09 -4.95
N ALA A 153 -7.89 -10.18 -5.02
CA ALA A 153 -8.89 -10.37 -6.07
C ALA A 153 -9.97 -9.28 -6.04
N LEU A 154 -10.56 -9.04 -4.87
CA LEU A 154 -11.57 -7.99 -4.70
C LEU A 154 -10.98 -6.60 -4.88
N GLY A 155 -9.77 -6.34 -4.37
CA GLY A 155 -9.16 -5.02 -4.44
C GLY A 155 -8.84 -4.59 -5.88
N VAL A 156 -8.33 -5.49 -6.72
CA VAL A 156 -8.14 -5.20 -8.14
C VAL A 156 -9.48 -4.96 -8.82
N VAL A 157 -10.49 -5.82 -8.59
CA VAL A 157 -11.82 -5.68 -9.19
C VAL A 157 -12.50 -4.37 -8.75
N THR A 158 -12.55 -4.10 -7.43
CA THR A 158 -13.23 -2.91 -6.90
C THR A 158 -12.54 -1.62 -7.33
N THR A 159 -11.20 -1.63 -7.42
CA THR A 159 -10.44 -0.48 -7.89
C THR A 159 -10.65 -0.25 -9.38
N TYR A 160 -10.60 -1.30 -10.20
CA TYR A 160 -10.93 -1.21 -11.62
C TYR A 160 -12.35 -0.66 -11.84
N LEU A 161 -13.35 -1.19 -11.13
CA LEU A 161 -14.73 -0.70 -11.22
C LEU A 161 -14.88 0.75 -10.74
N ALA A 162 -14.00 1.20 -9.85
CA ALA A 162 -14.01 2.55 -9.29
C ALA A 162 -13.38 3.59 -10.23
N THR A 163 -12.36 3.21 -11.00
CA THR A 163 -11.54 4.10 -11.84
C THR A 163 -11.76 3.89 -13.34
N GLY A 164 -12.15 2.69 -13.76
CA GLY A 164 -12.28 2.31 -15.18
C GLY A 164 -10.96 2.09 -15.90
N GLU A 165 -9.82 2.11 -15.17
CA GLU A 165 -8.48 2.04 -15.74
C GLU A 165 -7.84 0.65 -15.57
N GLY A 166 -7.22 0.11 -16.64
CA GLY A 166 -6.47 -1.13 -16.63
C GLY A 166 -6.86 -2.14 -17.71
N ASN A 167 -5.92 -3.03 -18.03
CA ASN A 167 -6.11 -4.13 -19.00
C ASN A 167 -6.73 -5.34 -18.26
N VAL A 168 -8.06 -5.51 -18.37
CA VAL A 168 -8.81 -6.55 -17.63
C VAL A 168 -8.27 -7.97 -17.84
N PRO A 169 -8.00 -8.47 -19.08
CA PRO A 169 -7.46 -9.81 -19.26
C PRO A 169 -6.12 -10.02 -18.53
N MET A 170 -5.22 -9.06 -18.61
CA MET A 170 -3.90 -9.16 -17.99
C MET A 170 -3.95 -8.97 -16.48
N LEU A 171 -4.80 -8.06 -15.96
CA LEU A 171 -5.08 -7.94 -14.53
C LEU A 171 -5.61 -9.26 -13.98
N ALA A 172 -6.59 -9.88 -14.65
CA ALA A 172 -7.17 -11.16 -14.22
C ALA A 172 -6.13 -12.29 -14.24
N ALA A 173 -5.31 -12.39 -15.29
CA ALA A 173 -4.27 -13.41 -15.39
C ALA A 173 -3.19 -13.22 -14.30
N GLY A 174 -2.70 -11.98 -14.10
CA GLY A 174 -1.71 -11.67 -13.08
C GLY A 174 -2.24 -11.96 -11.66
N VAL A 175 -3.46 -11.54 -11.36
CA VAL A 175 -4.13 -11.82 -10.07
C VAL A 175 -4.28 -13.33 -9.85
N ALA A 176 -4.72 -14.08 -10.85
CA ALA A 176 -4.87 -15.54 -10.75
C ALA A 176 -3.54 -16.23 -10.41
N LEU A 177 -2.44 -15.83 -11.07
CA LEU A 177 -1.10 -16.36 -10.78
C LEU A 177 -0.64 -16.02 -9.36
N ILE A 178 -0.84 -14.78 -8.90
CA ILE A 178 -0.46 -14.38 -7.54
C ILE A 178 -1.33 -15.09 -6.50
N CYS A 179 -2.64 -15.26 -6.74
CA CYS A 179 -3.50 -16.05 -5.86
C CYS A 179 -3.03 -17.51 -5.77
N ALA A 180 -2.64 -18.12 -6.90
CA ALA A 180 -2.06 -19.46 -6.90
C ALA A 180 -0.76 -19.52 -6.08
N ALA A 181 0.11 -18.51 -6.18
CA ALA A 181 1.31 -18.40 -5.37
C ALA A 181 0.99 -18.30 -3.87
N ILE A 182 0.00 -17.49 -3.48
CA ILE A 182 -0.46 -17.35 -2.09
C ILE A 182 -0.99 -18.69 -1.54
N VAL A 183 -1.70 -19.46 -2.36
CA VAL A 183 -2.17 -20.82 -1.97
C VAL A 183 -0.98 -21.75 -1.77
N LEU A 184 0.02 -21.73 -2.66
CA LEU A 184 1.24 -22.53 -2.50
C LEU A 184 2.02 -22.17 -1.23
N ASP A 185 2.12 -20.88 -0.91
CA ASP A 185 2.72 -20.36 0.32
C ASP A 185 2.00 -20.95 1.56
N ALA A 186 0.68 -20.88 1.57
CA ALA A 186 -0.12 -21.43 2.63
C ALA A 186 0.05 -22.96 2.79
N VAL A 187 0.12 -23.69 1.68
CA VAL A 187 0.41 -25.14 1.71
C VAL A 187 1.79 -25.40 2.29
N ALA A 188 2.79 -24.58 1.95
CA ALA A 188 4.14 -24.71 2.50
C ALA A 188 4.14 -24.47 4.03
N TYR A 189 3.50 -23.40 4.51
CA TYR A 189 3.33 -23.14 5.95
C TYR A 189 2.52 -24.24 6.66
N GLY A 190 1.49 -24.78 6.02
CA GLY A 190 0.70 -25.90 6.56
C GLY A 190 1.56 -27.15 6.83
N ARG A 191 2.62 -27.36 6.08
CA ARG A 191 3.56 -28.49 6.28
C ARG A 191 4.49 -28.35 7.48
N LEU A 192 4.63 -27.16 8.06
CA LEU A 192 5.42 -26.92 9.27
C LEU A 192 4.79 -27.49 10.54
N GLY A 193 3.60 -28.05 10.46
CA GLY A 193 2.98 -28.83 11.55
C GLY A 193 2.47 -28.00 12.72
N GLY A 194 2.28 -26.70 12.59
CA GLY A 194 1.62 -25.88 13.59
C GLY A 194 0.16 -26.30 13.73
N LYS A 195 -0.17 -27.05 14.81
CA LYS A 195 -1.52 -27.49 15.14
C LYS A 195 -2.43 -26.33 15.60
N LYS A 196 -2.63 -25.30 14.79
CA LYS A 196 -3.80 -24.44 14.96
C LYS A 196 -4.91 -25.07 14.13
N SER A 197 -5.90 -25.65 14.79
CA SER A 197 -7.06 -26.19 14.09
C SER A 197 -7.75 -25.03 13.37
N SER A 198 -7.98 -25.19 12.06
CA SER A 198 -8.81 -24.26 11.30
C SER A 198 -10.19 -24.22 11.95
N THR A 199 -10.45 -23.19 12.76
CA THR A 199 -11.76 -22.99 13.34
C THR A 199 -12.62 -22.20 12.38
N ALA A 200 -13.92 -22.52 12.29
CA ALA A 200 -14.87 -21.73 11.50
C ALA A 200 -14.81 -20.22 11.83
N LYS A 201 -14.54 -19.90 13.11
CA LYS A 201 -14.31 -18.51 13.57
C LYS A 201 -13.12 -17.86 12.86
N GLY A 202 -11.97 -18.54 12.77
CA GLY A 202 -10.77 -17.99 12.12
C GLY A 202 -10.97 -17.77 10.62
N VAL A 203 -11.63 -18.71 9.92
CA VAL A 203 -11.99 -18.58 8.50
C VAL A 203 -12.94 -17.40 8.28
N LEU A 204 -13.99 -17.26 9.09
CA LEU A 204 -14.96 -16.17 8.98
C LEU A 204 -14.30 -14.80 9.18
N ILE A 205 -13.41 -14.68 10.17
CA ILE A 205 -12.65 -13.45 10.41
C ILE A 205 -11.71 -13.17 9.23
N SER A 206 -11.05 -14.19 8.65
CA SER A 206 -10.21 -14.03 7.44
C SER A 206 -11.02 -13.53 6.25
N VAL A 207 -12.21 -14.05 6.03
CA VAL A 207 -13.12 -13.58 4.96
C VAL A 207 -13.50 -12.11 5.20
N ALA A 208 -13.93 -11.77 6.42
CA ALA A 208 -14.28 -10.39 6.76
C ALA A 208 -13.08 -9.42 6.55
N ALA A 209 -11.88 -9.82 7.01
CA ALA A 209 -10.67 -9.06 6.80
C ALA A 209 -10.35 -8.88 5.31
N GLY A 210 -10.43 -9.96 4.53
CA GLY A 210 -10.15 -9.93 3.09
C GLY A 210 -11.13 -9.06 2.30
N VAL A 211 -12.42 -9.13 2.62
CA VAL A 211 -13.45 -8.29 2.00
C VAL A 211 -13.16 -6.80 2.29
N LEU A 212 -12.98 -6.44 3.55
CA LEU A 212 -12.68 -5.05 3.94
C LEU A 212 -11.37 -4.58 3.30
N MET A 213 -10.33 -5.41 3.33
CA MET A 213 -9.03 -5.10 2.71
C MET A 213 -9.15 -4.91 1.19
N GLY A 214 -10.07 -5.63 0.52
CA GLY A 214 -10.34 -5.46 -0.91
C GLY A 214 -11.05 -4.15 -1.27
N PHE A 215 -11.74 -3.50 -0.32
CA PHE A 215 -12.47 -2.26 -0.60
C PHE A 215 -11.69 -0.98 -0.27
N PHE A 216 -10.77 -1.00 0.70
CA PHE A 216 -10.18 0.24 1.20
C PHE A 216 -9.49 1.06 0.11
N TYR A 217 -8.78 0.40 -0.81
CA TYR A 217 -7.99 1.08 -1.82
C TYR A 217 -8.86 1.83 -2.84
N SER A 218 -10.03 1.28 -3.20
CA SER A 218 -10.97 1.92 -4.10
C SER A 218 -11.53 3.23 -3.53
N PHE A 219 -11.69 3.35 -2.20
CA PHE A 219 -12.08 4.59 -1.56
C PHE A 219 -11.01 5.68 -1.73
N VAL A 220 -9.73 5.31 -1.57
CA VAL A 220 -8.60 6.23 -1.76
C VAL A 220 -8.44 6.59 -3.23
N ALA A 221 -8.43 5.59 -4.13
CA ALA A 221 -8.28 5.81 -5.57
C ALA A 221 -9.37 6.74 -6.15
N LYS A 222 -10.64 6.52 -5.78
CA LYS A 222 -11.76 7.38 -6.17
C LYS A 222 -11.62 8.84 -5.74
N SER A 223 -10.97 9.09 -4.62
CA SER A 223 -10.79 10.43 -4.08
C SER A 223 -9.72 11.23 -4.80
N MET A 224 -8.84 10.56 -5.58
CA MET A 224 -7.73 11.22 -6.26
C MET A 224 -8.18 11.95 -7.52
N ALA A 225 -7.57 13.12 -7.73
CA ALA A 225 -7.77 13.94 -8.92
C ALA A 225 -7.09 13.30 -10.14
N ALA A 226 -7.82 13.20 -11.23
CA ALA A 226 -7.25 12.93 -12.55
C ALA A 226 -6.64 14.21 -13.15
N ALA A 227 -5.71 14.06 -14.09
CA ALA A 227 -5.25 15.17 -14.91
C ALA A 227 -6.30 15.48 -15.98
N GLU A 228 -6.69 16.75 -16.11
CA GLU A 228 -7.55 17.21 -17.19
C GLU A 228 -6.74 17.38 -18.49
N PRO A 229 -7.40 17.44 -19.66
CA PRO A 229 -6.73 17.72 -20.95
C PRO A 229 -5.94 19.04 -20.97
N SER A 230 -6.32 20.00 -20.11
CA SER A 230 -5.61 21.27 -19.89
C SER A 230 -4.28 21.12 -19.12
N GLY A 231 -3.98 19.94 -18.57
CA GLY A 231 -2.88 19.70 -17.65
C GLY A 231 -3.18 20.09 -16.20
N ALA A 232 -4.35 20.69 -15.92
CA ALA A 232 -4.80 20.98 -14.57
C ALA A 232 -5.27 19.69 -13.86
N LEU A 233 -5.28 19.71 -12.54
CA LEU A 233 -5.88 18.65 -11.75
C LEU A 233 -7.38 18.91 -11.53
N GLU A 234 -8.19 17.86 -11.62
CA GLU A 234 -9.62 17.89 -11.34
C GLU A 234 -9.90 18.62 -10.02
N SER A 235 -10.80 19.60 -10.08
CA SER A 235 -11.17 20.42 -8.91
C SER A 235 -12.01 19.60 -7.93
N GLY A 236 -11.90 19.91 -6.64
CA GLY A 236 -12.65 19.25 -5.56
C GLY A 236 -12.07 17.89 -5.12
N LYS A 237 -11.29 17.21 -5.97
CA LYS A 237 -10.60 15.95 -5.63
C LYS A 237 -9.21 16.18 -5.07
N LEU A 238 -8.60 15.12 -4.53
CA LEU A 238 -7.38 15.15 -3.74
C LEU A 238 -6.14 14.81 -4.58
N THR A 239 -5.03 15.46 -4.28
CA THR A 239 -3.71 14.94 -4.71
C THR A 239 -3.38 13.64 -3.99
N PRO A 240 -2.46 12.80 -4.51
CA PRO A 240 -2.01 11.60 -3.84
C PRO A 240 -1.57 11.82 -2.39
N TYR A 241 -0.83 12.91 -2.12
CA TYR A 241 -0.35 13.22 -0.78
C TYR A 241 -1.47 13.53 0.21
N THR A 242 -2.45 14.35 -0.21
CA THR A 242 -3.62 14.66 0.62
C THR A 242 -4.47 13.42 0.87
N ALA A 243 -4.66 12.59 -0.15
CA ALA A 243 -5.42 11.34 -0.02
C ALA A 243 -4.79 10.39 1.01
N VAL A 244 -3.45 10.23 1.03
CA VAL A 244 -2.77 9.37 2.01
C VAL A 244 -2.77 9.99 3.41
N VAL A 245 -2.70 11.31 3.57
CA VAL A 245 -2.85 11.96 4.88
C VAL A 245 -4.26 11.71 5.44
N LEU A 246 -5.32 11.88 4.64
CA LEU A 246 -6.70 11.63 5.09
C LEU A 246 -6.92 10.15 5.40
N PHE A 247 -6.38 9.25 4.60
CA PHE A 247 -6.37 7.81 4.90
C PHE A 247 -5.68 7.53 6.25
N SER A 248 -4.51 8.10 6.49
CA SER A 248 -3.76 7.92 7.74
C SER A 248 -4.51 8.48 8.95
N ALA A 249 -5.20 9.61 8.77
CA ALA A 249 -6.10 10.18 9.79
C ALA A 249 -7.27 9.24 10.08
N GLY A 250 -7.88 8.65 9.06
CA GLY A 250 -8.94 7.64 9.20
C GLY A 250 -8.46 6.41 9.96
N LEU A 251 -7.25 5.93 9.66
CA LEU A 251 -6.62 4.81 10.33
C LEU A 251 -6.43 5.10 11.83
N ILE A 252 -5.74 6.19 12.19
CA ILE A 252 -5.42 6.48 13.60
C ILE A 252 -6.66 6.85 14.41
N LEU A 253 -7.61 7.62 13.85
CA LEU A 253 -8.79 8.01 14.58
C LEU A 253 -9.74 6.84 14.81
N SER A 254 -9.89 5.94 13.85
CA SER A 254 -10.67 4.71 14.04
C SER A 254 -10.00 3.73 15.01
N ASN A 255 -8.69 3.84 15.27
CA ASN A 255 -8.00 3.05 16.29
C ASN A 255 -8.54 3.28 17.71
N PHE A 256 -9.00 4.50 18.01
CA PHE A 256 -9.67 4.78 19.30
C PHE A 256 -10.91 3.92 19.52
N ILE A 257 -11.55 3.45 18.46
CA ILE A 257 -12.70 2.55 18.53
C ILE A 257 -12.23 1.10 18.41
N PHE A 258 -11.67 0.73 17.27
CA PHE A 258 -11.41 -0.67 16.93
C PHE A 258 -10.28 -1.28 17.77
N ASN A 259 -9.14 -0.60 17.86
CA ASN A 259 -8.00 -1.12 18.59
C ASN A 259 -8.21 -1.07 20.10
N THR A 260 -8.89 -0.03 20.63
CA THR A 260 -9.27 0.01 22.04
C THR A 260 -10.24 -1.12 22.41
N PHE A 261 -11.18 -1.47 21.52
CA PHE A 261 -12.02 -2.64 21.72
C PHE A 261 -11.19 -3.92 21.77
N MET A 262 -10.24 -4.09 20.84
CA MET A 262 -9.34 -5.25 20.81
C MET A 262 -8.39 -5.31 22.01
N MET A 263 -7.96 -4.18 22.55
CA MET A 263 -7.20 -4.15 23.81
C MET A 263 -7.99 -4.74 24.97
N ARG A 264 -9.29 -4.41 25.07
CA ARG A 264 -10.16 -4.83 26.18
C ARG A 264 -10.72 -6.23 26.00
N LYS A 265 -11.16 -6.56 24.77
CA LYS A 265 -11.81 -7.82 24.39
C LYS A 265 -11.16 -8.37 23.12
N PRO A 266 -9.92 -8.89 23.19
CA PRO A 266 -9.24 -9.37 22.02
C PRO A 266 -9.95 -10.59 21.42
N LEU A 267 -9.99 -10.67 20.09
CA LEU A 267 -10.47 -11.87 19.39
C LEU A 267 -9.53 -13.05 19.57
N ALA A 268 -8.23 -12.74 19.77
CA ALA A 268 -7.14 -13.65 20.10
C ALA A 268 -6.13 -12.95 21.02
N GLY A 269 -5.29 -13.74 21.71
CA GLY A 269 -4.30 -13.23 22.65
C GLY A 269 -4.90 -12.81 23.98
N ARG A 270 -4.18 -11.95 24.72
CA ARG A 270 -4.56 -11.46 26.04
C ARG A 270 -5.05 -10.02 25.99
N PRO A 271 -5.94 -9.61 26.91
CA PRO A 271 -6.26 -8.20 27.11
C PRO A 271 -5.00 -7.37 27.44
N SER A 272 -5.04 -6.09 27.07
CA SER A 272 -4.01 -5.10 27.35
C SER A 272 -4.63 -3.76 27.76
N THR A 273 -3.83 -2.85 28.34
CA THR A 273 -4.31 -1.59 28.88
C THR A 273 -3.46 -0.41 28.39
N PHE A 274 -4.02 0.80 28.47
CA PHE A 274 -3.24 2.01 28.20
C PHE A 274 -2.12 2.25 29.23
N SER A 275 -2.31 1.83 30.49
CA SER A 275 -1.23 1.87 31.47
C SER A 275 -0.04 1.01 31.04
N GLU A 276 -0.31 -0.18 30.49
CA GLU A 276 0.73 -1.04 29.92
C GLU A 276 1.41 -0.39 28.71
N TYR A 277 0.62 0.26 27.83
CA TYR A 277 1.14 1.00 26.68
C TYR A 277 2.12 2.09 27.12
N PHE A 278 1.71 2.98 28.03
CA PHE A 278 2.57 4.08 28.52
C PHE A 278 3.73 3.59 29.39
N GLY A 279 3.68 2.36 29.91
CA GLY A 279 4.80 1.70 30.60
C GLY A 279 5.85 1.10 29.65
N GLY A 280 5.61 1.15 28.34
CA GLY A 280 6.55 0.67 27.31
C GLY A 280 7.87 1.44 27.31
N SER A 281 8.96 0.77 26.90
CA SER A 281 10.24 1.47 26.73
C SER A 281 10.22 2.36 25.48
N ALA A 282 10.98 3.46 25.49
CA ALA A 282 11.15 4.32 24.31
C ALA A 282 11.61 3.52 23.07
N LYS A 283 12.44 2.49 23.26
CA LYS A 283 12.88 1.61 22.17
C LYS A 283 11.72 0.80 21.61
N THR A 284 10.81 0.30 22.43
CA THR A 284 9.62 -0.45 22.00
C THR A 284 8.72 0.44 21.14
N HIS A 285 8.41 1.65 21.60
CA HIS A 285 7.63 2.63 20.85
C HIS A 285 8.31 3.04 19.54
N ALA A 286 9.62 3.32 19.57
CA ALA A 286 10.37 3.66 18.36
C ALA A 286 10.34 2.55 17.29
N ILE A 287 10.38 1.27 17.71
CA ILE A 287 10.26 0.14 16.78
C ILE A 287 8.84 0.05 16.18
N GLY A 288 7.80 0.31 16.97
CA GLY A 288 6.43 0.37 16.48
C GLY A 288 6.22 1.50 15.47
N ILE A 289 6.69 2.71 15.80
CA ILE A 289 6.68 3.87 14.90
C ILE A 289 7.44 3.56 13.60
N LEU A 290 8.63 2.93 13.68
CA LEU A 290 9.40 2.51 12.52
C LEU A 290 8.59 1.56 11.61
N GLY A 291 7.85 0.60 12.18
CA GLY A 291 6.95 -0.26 11.43
C GLY A 291 5.90 0.53 10.64
N GLY A 292 5.31 1.54 11.28
CA GLY A 292 4.35 2.45 10.63
C GLY A 292 4.98 3.30 9.54
N VAL A 293 6.17 3.84 9.76
CA VAL A 293 6.94 4.61 8.76
C VAL A 293 7.24 3.76 7.52
N ILE A 294 7.72 2.52 7.71
CA ILE A 294 8.01 1.60 6.61
C ILE A 294 6.74 1.32 5.81
N TRP A 295 5.64 0.99 6.47
CA TRP A 295 4.37 0.71 5.79
C TRP A 295 3.85 1.94 5.05
N SER A 296 3.89 3.11 5.67
CA SER A 296 3.45 4.37 5.10
C SER A 296 4.31 4.80 3.90
N CYS A 297 5.61 4.52 3.92
CA CYS A 297 6.48 4.71 2.76
C CYS A 297 5.94 3.91 1.56
N GLY A 298 5.61 2.63 1.76
CA GLY A 298 4.99 1.80 0.74
C GLY A 298 3.66 2.37 0.25
N MET A 299 2.78 2.80 1.16
CA MET A 299 1.48 3.36 0.80
C MET A 299 1.60 4.65 -0.03
N ASN A 300 2.47 5.57 0.38
CA ASN A 300 2.70 6.81 -0.35
C ASN A 300 3.24 6.51 -1.76
N PHE A 301 4.23 5.62 -1.88
CA PHE A 301 4.79 5.26 -3.19
C PHE A 301 3.78 4.56 -4.09
N ASN A 302 2.93 3.70 -3.54
CA ASN A 302 1.87 3.03 -4.30
C ASN A 302 0.85 4.03 -4.85
N ILE A 303 0.38 4.94 -4.01
CA ILE A 303 -0.61 5.97 -4.39
C ILE A 303 0.00 7.00 -5.35
N LEU A 304 1.27 7.37 -5.18
CA LEU A 304 1.99 8.24 -6.12
C LEU A 304 2.22 7.60 -7.48
N ALA A 305 2.41 6.27 -7.51
CA ALA A 305 2.56 5.49 -8.75
C ALA A 305 1.23 5.30 -9.50
N ALA A 306 0.10 5.30 -8.78
CA ALA A 306 -1.21 4.94 -9.33
C ALA A 306 -1.64 5.75 -10.57
N PRO A 307 -1.46 7.08 -10.65
CA PRO A 307 -1.82 7.84 -11.85
C PRO A 307 -1.04 7.43 -13.11
N ALA A 308 0.22 7.00 -12.97
CA ALA A 308 1.07 6.59 -14.10
C ALA A 308 1.00 5.08 -14.40
N ALA A 309 0.70 4.25 -13.39
CA ALA A 309 0.66 2.79 -13.50
C ALA A 309 -0.75 2.21 -13.69
N ASP A 310 -1.81 2.94 -13.51
CA ASP A 310 -3.21 2.60 -13.23
C ASP A 310 -3.42 2.13 -11.78
N PRO A 311 -4.47 2.60 -11.08
CA PRO A 311 -4.68 2.28 -9.67
C PRO A 311 -4.87 0.79 -9.38
N ALA A 312 -5.58 0.05 -10.27
CA ALA A 312 -5.78 -1.39 -10.11
C ALA A 312 -4.47 -2.17 -10.28
N LEU A 313 -3.63 -1.76 -11.23
CA LEU A 313 -2.29 -2.34 -11.43
C LEU A 313 -1.37 -2.02 -10.25
N ALA A 314 -1.33 -0.77 -9.79
CA ALA A 314 -0.51 -0.36 -8.65
C ALA A 314 -0.88 -1.14 -7.38
N TYR A 315 -2.19 -1.30 -7.12
CA TYR A 315 -2.68 -2.12 -6.02
C TYR A 315 -2.25 -3.59 -6.17
N GLY A 316 -2.47 -4.17 -7.35
CA GLY A 316 -2.12 -5.58 -7.63
C GLY A 316 -0.63 -5.85 -7.45
N LEU A 317 0.25 -4.97 -7.94
CA LEU A 317 1.69 -5.06 -7.73
C LEU A 317 2.06 -4.93 -6.25
N GLY A 318 1.43 -4.00 -5.52
CA GLY A 318 1.65 -3.83 -4.08
C GLY A 318 1.37 -5.12 -3.28
N GLN A 319 0.39 -5.94 -3.71
CA GLN A 319 0.10 -7.24 -3.08
C GLN A 319 1.20 -8.28 -3.27
N GLY A 320 2.16 -8.05 -4.17
CA GLY A 320 3.40 -8.82 -4.23
C GLY A 320 4.25 -8.71 -2.95
N ALA A 321 3.86 -7.86 -2.00
CA ALA A 321 4.38 -7.82 -0.64
C ALA A 321 4.36 -9.19 0.06
N THR A 322 3.41 -10.06 -0.28
CA THR A 322 3.35 -11.42 0.23
C THR A 322 4.57 -12.25 -0.18
N MET A 323 5.08 -12.05 -1.40
CA MET A 323 6.35 -12.66 -1.85
C MET A 323 7.54 -12.17 -1.00
N VAL A 324 7.60 -10.88 -0.69
CA VAL A 324 8.66 -10.31 0.15
C VAL A 324 8.56 -10.84 1.58
N SER A 325 7.36 -10.97 2.14
CA SER A 325 7.16 -11.59 3.45
C SER A 325 7.63 -13.04 3.47
N ALA A 326 7.36 -13.81 2.40
CA ALA A 326 7.86 -15.17 2.25
C ALA A 326 9.39 -15.22 2.14
N LEU A 327 10.04 -14.26 1.46
CA LEU A 327 11.51 -14.15 1.43
C LEU A 327 12.07 -13.95 2.85
N TRP A 328 11.47 -13.09 3.68
CA TRP A 328 11.86 -12.95 5.08
C TRP A 328 11.72 -14.26 5.85
N GLY A 329 10.60 -14.97 5.71
CA GLY A 329 10.34 -16.26 6.37
C GLY A 329 11.36 -17.32 5.97
N VAL A 330 11.60 -17.47 4.67
CA VAL A 330 12.48 -18.54 4.13
C VAL A 330 13.96 -18.26 4.43
N PHE A 331 14.45 -17.06 4.12
CA PHE A 331 15.88 -16.79 4.10
C PHE A 331 16.42 -16.15 5.37
N VAL A 332 15.64 -15.25 6.00
CA VAL A 332 16.10 -14.52 7.20
C VAL A 332 15.69 -15.24 8.47
N TRP A 333 14.41 -15.54 8.63
CA TRP A 333 13.91 -16.23 9.83
C TRP A 333 14.11 -17.74 9.79
N LYS A 334 14.42 -18.32 8.61
CA LYS A 334 14.63 -19.75 8.40
C LYS A 334 13.47 -20.60 8.92
N GLU A 335 12.24 -20.12 8.78
CA GLU A 335 11.03 -20.75 9.30
C GLU A 335 10.82 -22.16 8.74
N PHE A 336 11.35 -22.46 7.55
CA PHE A 336 11.27 -23.75 6.89
C PHE A 336 12.49 -24.67 7.17
N ALA A 337 13.37 -24.26 8.10
CA ALA A 337 14.46 -25.14 8.53
C ALA A 337 13.87 -26.39 9.22
N GLY A 338 14.12 -27.57 8.64
CA GLY A 338 13.51 -28.82 9.13
C GLY A 338 12.14 -29.17 8.57
N ALA A 339 11.61 -28.41 7.61
CA ALA A 339 10.36 -28.73 6.92
C ALA A 339 10.41 -30.10 6.23
N PRO A 340 9.27 -30.80 6.09
CA PRO A 340 9.20 -32.09 5.41
C PRO A 340 9.75 -32.06 3.98
N LYS A 341 10.29 -33.19 3.50
CA LYS A 341 10.79 -33.32 2.12
C LYS A 341 9.74 -32.86 1.11
N GLY A 342 10.16 -32.13 0.09
CA GLY A 342 9.29 -31.57 -0.95
C GLY A 342 8.74 -30.17 -0.66
N THR A 343 8.86 -29.64 0.57
CA THR A 343 8.43 -28.27 0.88
C THR A 343 9.22 -27.22 0.08
N ASN A 344 10.52 -27.42 -0.12
CA ASN A 344 11.35 -26.53 -0.94
C ASN A 344 10.88 -26.45 -2.40
N LYS A 345 10.33 -27.54 -2.96
CA LYS A 345 9.72 -27.50 -4.32
C LYS A 345 8.47 -26.63 -4.37
N LEU A 346 7.64 -26.66 -3.32
CA LEU A 346 6.46 -25.78 -3.22
C LEU A 346 6.89 -24.34 -3.11
N ILE A 347 7.89 -24.03 -2.29
CA ILE A 347 8.44 -22.69 -2.12
C ILE A 347 9.02 -22.17 -3.44
N ALA A 348 9.79 -22.98 -4.17
CA ALA A 348 10.31 -22.60 -5.48
C ALA A 348 9.20 -22.34 -6.50
N LEU A 349 8.16 -23.19 -6.53
CA LEU A 349 6.98 -23.01 -7.39
C LEU A 349 6.20 -21.75 -7.02
N MET A 350 6.01 -21.51 -5.73
CA MET A 350 5.38 -20.29 -5.21
C MET A 350 6.11 -19.02 -5.72
N PHE A 351 7.43 -18.95 -5.59
CA PHE A 351 8.20 -17.81 -6.10
C PHE A 351 8.10 -17.67 -7.63
N ALA A 352 8.08 -18.78 -8.37
CA ALA A 352 7.91 -18.77 -9.82
C ALA A 352 6.52 -18.18 -10.22
N PHE A 353 5.45 -18.56 -9.52
CA PHE A 353 4.12 -18.03 -9.75
C PHE A 353 4.02 -16.54 -9.37
N PHE A 354 4.63 -16.11 -8.26
CA PHE A 354 4.72 -14.69 -7.92
C PHE A 354 5.44 -13.90 -9.03
N ALA A 355 6.61 -14.37 -9.47
CA ALA A 355 7.39 -13.69 -10.50
C ALA A 355 6.62 -13.61 -11.82
N ALA A 356 5.98 -14.71 -12.25
CA ALA A 356 5.16 -14.74 -13.44
C ALA A 356 3.95 -13.79 -13.34
N GLY A 357 3.21 -13.81 -12.22
CA GLY A 357 2.05 -12.97 -11.99
C GLY A 357 2.39 -11.48 -11.98
N LEU A 358 3.47 -11.10 -11.27
CA LEU A 358 3.98 -9.73 -11.27
C LEU A 358 4.45 -9.31 -12.67
N GLY A 359 5.13 -10.20 -13.41
CA GLY A 359 5.55 -9.95 -14.78
C GLY A 359 4.37 -9.67 -15.72
N VAL A 360 3.29 -10.46 -15.61
CA VAL A 360 2.04 -10.25 -16.38
C VAL A 360 1.40 -8.91 -16.03
N LEU A 361 1.35 -8.56 -14.72
CA LEU A 361 0.82 -7.26 -14.30
C LEU A 361 1.65 -6.10 -14.88
N VAL A 362 2.98 -6.16 -14.81
CA VAL A 362 3.85 -5.12 -15.37
C VAL A 362 3.69 -5.02 -16.90
N ALA A 363 3.54 -6.15 -17.59
CA ALA A 363 3.34 -6.15 -19.04
C ALA A 363 1.96 -5.62 -19.48
N SER A 364 1.01 -5.44 -18.56
CA SER A 364 -0.37 -5.04 -18.88
C SER A 364 -0.51 -3.65 -19.50
N LYS A 365 0.55 -2.81 -19.39
CA LYS A 365 0.57 -1.43 -19.91
C LYS A 365 1.74 -1.18 -20.87
N LEU A 366 2.50 -2.23 -21.23
CA LEU A 366 3.52 -2.18 -22.29
C LEU A 366 2.90 -2.47 -23.65
#